data_d7dad9972e523c524b9e54e9db9c80a2
#
_entry.id   d7dad9972e523c524b9e54e9db9c80a2
#
_cell.length_a   1.000
_cell.length_b   1.000
_cell.length_c   1.000
_cell.angle_alpha   90.00
_cell.angle_beta   90.00
_cell.angle_gamma   90.00
#
_symmetry.space_group_name_H-M   'P 1'
#
loop_
_entity.id
_entity.type
_entity.pdbx_description
1 polymer ?
#
loop_
_entity_poly.entity_id
_entity_poly.type
_entity_poly.pdbx_seq_one_letter_code
_entity_poly.pdbx_strand_id
1 'polypeptide(L)'
;MAEKTQRNNILLAFLTLLGVTAGVSIIGLFTLRKGPEIIQGQAEATEYRVSSKVPGRILKFFVTEGDKVKAGDTLAILEAPDVMAKLSQARAAEEAAQAMNEKALRGTRSEQLQAAFEMWQKAKAGLDIAEKSYNRVNRLYEAGVMTAQKRDEAQAQYDAMKATERAAHAQYTMAQNGAQREDKAMAAAQVERAKGAVAEVSSYIAETFLIASANGEVTEIFPKVGELVGTGAPIMNVAQLTDMWVTFNVREDFEKDVEFKVTYMKDLGTYAAWKATKTTGQFDLKTFEVKARPIQIVENLRPGMSAIIEK
;
A
#
# COMPACT_ATOMS: atom_id res chain seq x y z
N MET A 1 -55.97 -88.74 26.91
CA MET A 1 -54.76 -88.06 27.38
C MET A 1 -54.05 -87.25 26.30
N ALA A 2 -54.13 -87.64 25.02
CA ALA A 2 -53.42 -86.95 23.92
C ALA A 2 -53.88 -85.48 23.61
N GLU A 3 -55.18 -85.21 23.80
CA GLU A 3 -55.75 -83.93 23.46
C GLU A 3 -55.31 -82.74 24.39
N LYS A 4 -55.08 -83.09 25.69
CA LYS A 4 -54.65 -82.10 26.70
C LYS A 4 -53.19 -81.73 26.55
N THR A 5 -52.33 -82.64 26.02
CA THR A 5 -50.91 -82.40 25.73
C THR A 5 -50.74 -81.59 24.50
N GLN A 6 -51.54 -81.77 23.43
CA GLN A 6 -51.52 -80.98 22.19
C GLN A 6 -51.93 -79.51 22.45
N ARG A 7 -52.94 -79.26 23.29
CA ARG A 7 -53.40 -77.93 23.66
C ARG A 7 -52.33 -77.17 24.48
N ASN A 8 -51.61 -77.85 25.37
CA ASN A 8 -50.53 -77.25 26.14
C ASN A 8 -49.36 -76.92 25.27
N ASN A 9 -48.99 -77.72 24.27
CA ASN A 9 -47.92 -77.48 23.37
C ASN A 9 -48.25 -76.30 22.42
N ILE A 10 -49.50 -76.13 22.00
CA ILE A 10 -49.97 -74.97 21.23
C ILE A 10 -49.93 -73.70 22.07
N LEU A 11 -50.34 -73.77 23.33
CA LEU A 11 -50.26 -72.66 24.29
C LEU A 11 -48.80 -72.24 24.53
N LEU A 12 -47.90 -73.20 24.69
CA LEU A 12 -46.48 -73.01 24.89
C LEU A 12 -45.84 -72.35 23.65
N ALA A 13 -46.19 -72.82 22.44
CA ALA A 13 -45.75 -72.26 21.18
C ALA A 13 -46.25 -70.83 21.00
N PHE A 14 -47.47 -70.53 21.42
CA PHE A 14 -48.04 -69.18 21.33
C PHE A 14 -47.36 -68.21 22.34
N LEU A 15 -47.06 -68.70 23.55
CA LEU A 15 -46.31 -67.89 24.55
C LEU A 15 -44.85 -67.62 24.12
N THR A 16 -44.18 -68.57 23.48
CA THR A 16 -42.82 -68.34 22.97
C THR A 16 -42.83 -67.38 21.79
N LEU A 17 -43.80 -67.48 20.89
CA LEU A 17 -43.96 -66.56 19.78
C LEU A 17 -44.23 -65.14 20.33
N LEU A 18 -45.10 -65.00 21.31
CA LEU A 18 -45.43 -63.73 21.95
C LEU A 18 -44.20 -63.09 22.66
N GLY A 19 -43.41 -63.95 23.32
CA GLY A 19 -42.15 -63.56 23.97
C GLY A 19 -41.10 -63.07 22.95
N VAL A 20 -40.98 -63.75 21.84
CA VAL A 20 -40.04 -63.36 20.75
C VAL A 20 -40.48 -62.04 20.05
N THR A 21 -41.79 -61.88 19.76
CA THR A 21 -42.29 -60.67 19.21
C THR A 21 -42.15 -59.44 20.14
N ALA A 22 -42.42 -59.65 21.43
CA ALA A 22 -42.19 -58.63 22.46
C ALA A 22 -40.70 -58.28 22.58
N GLY A 23 -39.82 -59.29 22.59
CA GLY A 23 -38.36 -59.06 22.58
C GLY A 23 -37.85 -58.28 21.34
N VAL A 24 -38.30 -58.66 20.16
CA VAL A 24 -37.95 -57.95 18.91
C VAL A 24 -38.51 -56.53 18.92
N SER A 25 -39.72 -56.31 19.42
CA SER A 25 -40.31 -54.96 19.53
C SER A 25 -39.54 -54.06 20.52
N ILE A 26 -39.10 -54.64 21.67
CA ILE A 26 -38.30 -53.90 22.67
C ILE A 26 -36.92 -53.58 22.08
N ILE A 27 -36.25 -54.50 21.41
CA ILE A 27 -34.98 -54.27 20.73
C ILE A 27 -35.17 -53.23 19.63
N GLY A 28 -36.26 -53.32 18.82
CA GLY A 28 -36.60 -52.34 17.82
C GLY A 28 -36.80 -50.93 18.38
N LEU A 29 -37.47 -50.80 19.53
CA LEU A 29 -37.66 -49.55 20.23
C LEU A 29 -36.34 -48.94 20.76
N PHE A 30 -35.40 -49.77 21.19
CA PHE A 30 -34.07 -49.30 21.62
C PHE A 30 -33.14 -48.97 20.46
N THR A 31 -33.17 -49.71 19.37
CA THR A 31 -32.33 -49.50 18.20
C THR A 31 -32.84 -48.38 17.26
N LEU A 32 -34.17 -48.13 17.28
CA LEU A 32 -34.80 -47.05 16.49
C LEU A 32 -34.89 -45.71 17.22
N ARG A 33 -34.34 -45.59 18.45
CA ARG A 33 -34.19 -44.26 19.06
C ARG A 33 -33.25 -43.46 18.15
N LYS A 34 -33.79 -42.45 17.49
CA LYS A 34 -32.99 -41.43 16.78
C LYS A 34 -32.06 -40.82 17.81
N GLY A 35 -30.76 -40.90 17.58
CA GLY A 35 -29.79 -40.13 18.36
C GLY A 35 -30.07 -38.62 18.27
N PRO A 36 -29.54 -37.83 19.19
CA PRO A 36 -29.72 -36.38 19.13
C PRO A 36 -29.28 -35.86 17.75
N GLU A 37 -30.08 -34.98 17.16
CA GLU A 37 -29.75 -34.35 15.88
C GLU A 37 -28.67 -33.32 16.16
N ILE A 38 -27.47 -33.57 15.62
CA ILE A 38 -26.28 -32.77 15.83
C ILE A 38 -26.11 -31.86 14.63
N ILE A 39 -26.08 -30.53 14.82
CA ILE A 39 -25.69 -29.59 13.82
C ILE A 39 -24.23 -29.22 14.07
N GLN A 40 -23.41 -29.41 13.06
CA GLN A 40 -21.99 -29.04 13.07
C GLN A 40 -21.80 -27.74 12.34
N GLY A 41 -21.13 -26.78 12.97
CA GLY A 41 -20.64 -25.54 12.38
C GLY A 41 -19.12 -25.47 12.43
N GLN A 42 -18.57 -24.52 11.72
CA GLN A 42 -17.14 -24.24 11.71
C GLN A 42 -16.88 -22.82 12.22
N ALA A 43 -15.92 -22.69 13.12
CA ALA A 43 -15.46 -21.38 13.58
C ALA A 43 -14.62 -20.72 12.50
N GLU A 44 -14.91 -19.47 12.23
CA GLU A 44 -14.23 -18.60 11.25
C GLU A 44 -13.85 -17.29 11.94
N ALA A 45 -12.87 -16.60 11.39
CA ALA A 45 -12.44 -15.27 11.81
C ALA A 45 -12.23 -14.38 10.60
N THR A 46 -12.22 -13.06 10.83
CA THR A 46 -11.74 -12.13 9.81
C THR A 46 -10.25 -12.34 9.64
N GLU A 47 -9.84 -12.75 8.43
CA GLU A 47 -8.45 -12.90 8.07
C GLU A 47 -8.03 -11.77 7.15
N TYR A 48 -6.85 -11.21 7.40
CA TYR A 48 -6.20 -10.33 6.44
C TYR A 48 -4.90 -10.95 5.96
N ARG A 49 -4.63 -10.74 4.69
CA ARG A 49 -3.45 -11.25 4.03
C ARG A 49 -2.38 -10.18 3.97
N VAL A 50 -1.21 -10.47 4.53
CA VAL A 50 -0.01 -9.66 4.37
C VAL A 50 0.64 -10.07 3.06
N SER A 51 0.77 -9.13 2.12
CA SER A 51 1.38 -9.35 0.82
C SER A 51 2.52 -8.37 0.57
N SER A 52 3.49 -8.77 -0.26
CA SER A 52 4.60 -7.90 -0.63
C SER A 52 4.18 -6.89 -1.70
N LYS A 53 4.52 -5.62 -1.52
CA LYS A 53 4.36 -4.56 -2.53
C LYS A 53 5.60 -4.44 -3.43
N VAL A 54 6.75 -4.91 -2.97
CA VAL A 54 8.04 -4.85 -3.65
C VAL A 54 8.57 -6.26 -3.89
N PRO A 55 9.12 -6.56 -5.07
CA PRO A 55 9.80 -7.83 -5.25
C PRO A 55 11.08 -7.87 -4.41
N GLY A 56 11.34 -9.01 -3.77
CA GLY A 56 12.51 -9.17 -2.92
C GLY A 56 12.66 -10.61 -2.42
N ARG A 57 13.76 -10.87 -1.73
CA ARG A 57 14.02 -12.15 -1.08
C ARG A 57 13.67 -12.05 0.40
N ILE A 58 12.97 -13.04 0.95
CA ILE A 58 12.71 -13.10 2.39
C ILE A 58 14.04 -13.22 3.14
N LEU A 59 14.40 -12.18 3.88
CA LEU A 59 15.62 -12.17 4.68
C LEU A 59 15.39 -12.86 6.03
N LYS A 60 14.27 -12.50 6.70
CA LYS A 60 13.94 -13.03 8.02
C LYS A 60 12.48 -12.84 8.34
N PHE A 61 11.88 -13.80 9.05
CA PHE A 61 10.62 -13.63 9.78
C PHE A 61 10.91 -13.34 11.25
N PHE A 62 10.11 -12.49 11.86
CA PHE A 62 10.15 -12.17 13.29
C PHE A 62 9.06 -12.90 14.07
N VAL A 63 8.18 -13.56 13.37
CA VAL A 63 7.01 -14.29 13.89
C VAL A 63 6.97 -15.69 13.31
N THR A 64 6.27 -16.58 14.03
CA THR A 64 5.96 -17.94 13.61
C THR A 64 4.44 -18.15 13.59
N GLU A 65 3.98 -19.21 12.94
CA GLU A 65 2.57 -19.57 12.96
C GLU A 65 2.12 -19.81 14.42
N GLY A 66 0.96 -19.24 14.78
CA GLY A 66 0.42 -19.23 16.12
C GLY A 66 0.82 -18.04 17.00
N ASP A 67 1.75 -17.18 16.53
CA ASP A 67 2.14 -15.99 17.28
C ASP A 67 1.06 -14.90 17.22
N LYS A 68 0.85 -14.21 18.35
CA LYS A 68 -0.03 -13.05 18.45
C LYS A 68 0.73 -11.79 18.09
N VAL A 69 0.17 -11.02 17.18
CA VAL A 69 0.75 -9.78 16.67
C VAL A 69 -0.17 -8.59 16.90
N LYS A 70 0.41 -7.41 17.04
CA LYS A 70 -0.30 -6.13 17.16
C LYS A 70 -0.12 -5.31 15.89
N ALA A 71 -1.08 -4.45 15.61
CA ALA A 71 -0.96 -3.47 14.52
C ALA A 71 0.34 -2.65 14.68
N GLY A 72 1.14 -2.59 13.61
CA GLY A 72 2.45 -1.93 13.59
C GLY A 72 3.65 -2.84 13.88
N ASP A 73 3.44 -4.07 14.36
CA ASP A 73 4.55 -5.02 14.56
C ASP A 73 5.17 -5.41 13.23
N THR A 74 6.52 -5.48 13.19
CA THR A 74 7.25 -5.97 12.02
C THR A 74 7.20 -7.48 11.98
N LEU A 75 6.65 -8.03 10.90
CA LEU A 75 6.43 -9.47 10.71
C LEU A 75 7.59 -10.13 9.96
N ALA A 76 8.09 -9.46 8.93
CA ALA A 76 9.20 -9.95 8.11
C ALA A 76 9.98 -8.80 7.48
N ILE A 77 11.19 -9.10 7.03
CA ILE A 77 12.02 -8.18 6.24
C ILE A 77 12.36 -8.85 4.91
N LEU A 78 12.23 -8.04 3.85
CA LEU A 78 12.64 -8.39 2.49
C LEU A 78 13.99 -7.75 2.16
N GLU A 79 14.88 -8.50 1.55
CA GLU A 79 16.06 -7.99 0.89
C GLU A 79 15.73 -7.62 -0.56
N ALA A 80 15.86 -6.35 -0.89
CA ALA A 80 15.55 -5.80 -2.22
C ALA A 80 16.71 -4.92 -2.72
N PRO A 81 17.85 -5.52 -3.17
CA PRO A 81 19.04 -4.79 -3.58
C PRO A 81 18.79 -3.83 -4.75
N ASP A 82 17.86 -4.18 -5.66
CA ASP A 82 17.49 -3.33 -6.79
C ASP A 82 16.83 -2.01 -6.33
N VAL A 83 16.03 -2.06 -5.26
CA VAL A 83 15.41 -0.85 -4.68
C VAL A 83 16.48 0.02 -4.01
N MET A 84 17.44 -0.59 -3.34
CA MET A 84 18.58 0.13 -2.73
C MET A 84 19.46 0.80 -3.79
N ALA A 85 19.72 0.12 -4.93
CA ALA A 85 20.44 0.71 -6.05
C ALA A 85 19.69 1.90 -6.65
N LYS A 86 18.37 1.79 -6.83
CA LYS A 86 17.52 2.90 -7.28
C LYS A 86 17.53 4.08 -6.31
N LEU A 87 17.56 3.84 -4.99
CA LEU A 87 17.70 4.91 -4.00
C LEU A 87 19.03 5.65 -4.17
N SER A 88 20.12 4.92 -4.32
CA SER A 88 21.45 5.51 -4.55
C SER A 88 21.45 6.37 -5.81
N GLN A 89 20.86 5.89 -6.89
CA GLN A 89 20.72 6.64 -8.15
C GLN A 89 19.86 7.92 -7.97
N ALA A 90 18.73 7.82 -7.27
CA ALA A 90 17.86 8.96 -7.01
C ALA A 90 18.55 10.03 -6.15
N ARG A 91 19.32 9.62 -5.12
CA ARG A 91 20.12 10.54 -4.30
C ARG A 91 21.21 11.25 -5.09
N ALA A 92 21.91 10.52 -5.96
CA ALA A 92 22.92 11.14 -6.84
C ALA A 92 22.28 12.16 -7.80
N ALA A 93 21.07 11.90 -8.29
CA ALA A 93 20.33 12.85 -9.13
C ALA A 93 19.88 14.08 -8.32
N GLU A 94 19.47 13.91 -7.05
CA GLU A 94 19.14 15.02 -6.15
C GLU A 94 20.36 15.90 -5.88
N GLU A 95 21.50 15.30 -5.57
CA GLU A 95 22.77 16.02 -5.34
C GLU A 95 23.18 16.83 -6.58
N ALA A 96 23.07 16.23 -7.77
CA ALA A 96 23.36 16.93 -9.03
C ALA A 96 22.40 18.13 -9.25
N ALA A 97 21.12 17.96 -8.96
CA ALA A 97 20.12 19.03 -9.07
C ALA A 97 20.39 20.15 -8.04
N GLN A 98 20.77 19.80 -6.83
CA GLN A 98 21.17 20.77 -5.78
C GLN A 98 22.40 21.58 -6.22
N ALA A 99 23.43 20.91 -6.75
CA ALA A 99 24.63 21.60 -7.28
C ALA A 99 24.29 22.56 -8.43
N MET A 100 23.35 22.18 -9.32
CA MET A 100 22.86 23.08 -10.39
C MET A 100 22.11 24.29 -9.82
N ASN A 101 21.26 24.08 -8.82
CA ASN A 101 20.53 25.17 -8.16
C ASN A 101 21.48 26.13 -7.43
N GLU A 102 22.46 25.60 -6.70
CA GLU A 102 23.49 26.45 -6.07
C GLU A 102 24.28 27.25 -7.08
N LYS A 103 24.63 26.67 -8.24
CA LYS A 103 25.30 27.39 -9.35
C LYS A 103 24.40 28.52 -9.85
N ALA A 104 23.11 28.29 -10.06
CA ALA A 104 22.17 29.31 -10.51
C ALA A 104 21.99 30.44 -9.47
N LEU A 105 21.94 30.09 -8.16
CA LEU A 105 21.84 31.07 -7.10
C LEU A 105 23.11 31.88 -6.89
N ARG A 106 24.28 31.25 -7.01
CA ARG A 106 25.58 31.92 -6.88
C ARG A 106 25.79 32.96 -7.97
N GLY A 107 25.18 32.75 -9.16
CA GLY A 107 25.26 33.71 -10.27
C GLY A 107 26.61 33.72 -10.97
N THR A 108 26.97 34.88 -11.48
CA THR A 108 28.22 35.10 -12.23
C THR A 108 29.43 34.95 -11.32
N ARG A 109 30.50 34.32 -11.81
CA ARG A 109 31.78 34.22 -11.10
C ARG A 109 32.37 35.59 -10.82
N SER A 110 33.00 35.77 -9.65
CA SER A 110 33.63 37.04 -9.24
C SER A 110 34.60 37.58 -10.26
N GLU A 111 35.42 36.71 -10.90
CA GLU A 111 36.40 37.09 -11.89
C GLU A 111 35.72 37.64 -13.17
N GLN A 112 34.60 37.05 -13.60
CA GLN A 112 33.85 37.52 -14.77
C GLN A 112 33.15 38.85 -14.47
N LEU A 113 32.62 39.02 -13.25
CA LEU A 113 32.03 40.28 -12.81
C LEU A 113 33.07 41.38 -12.77
N GLN A 114 34.23 41.11 -12.22
CA GLN A 114 35.36 42.05 -12.18
C GLN A 114 35.82 42.44 -13.58
N ALA A 115 35.97 41.47 -14.48
CA ALA A 115 36.36 41.76 -15.86
C ALA A 115 35.34 42.66 -16.59
N ALA A 116 34.05 42.41 -16.41
CA ALA A 116 33.00 43.27 -16.97
C ALA A 116 33.02 44.70 -16.38
N PHE A 117 33.29 44.82 -15.07
CA PHE A 117 33.47 46.09 -14.41
C PHE A 117 34.63 46.90 -14.96
N GLU A 118 35.80 46.29 -15.12
CA GLU A 118 36.99 46.95 -15.68
C GLU A 118 36.75 47.38 -17.12
N MET A 119 36.05 46.59 -17.95
CA MET A 119 35.66 47.00 -19.31
C MET A 119 34.74 48.21 -19.30
N TRP A 120 33.78 48.27 -18.39
CA TRP A 120 32.93 49.46 -18.24
C TRP A 120 33.74 50.68 -17.78
N GLN A 121 34.64 50.56 -16.81
CA GLN A 121 35.52 51.65 -16.36
C GLN A 121 36.39 52.17 -17.48
N LYS A 122 36.95 51.31 -18.32
CA LYS A 122 37.72 51.71 -19.54
C LYS A 122 36.84 52.49 -20.51
N ALA A 123 35.63 52.03 -20.81
CA ALA A 123 34.71 52.73 -21.71
C ALA A 123 34.28 54.10 -21.16
N LYS A 124 34.03 54.17 -19.82
CA LYS A 124 33.72 55.43 -19.14
C LYS A 124 34.85 56.46 -19.23
N ALA A 125 36.10 56.03 -19.05
CA ALA A 125 37.25 56.89 -19.21
C ALA A 125 37.39 57.40 -20.65
N GLY A 126 37.12 56.52 -21.67
CA GLY A 126 37.08 56.89 -23.05
C GLY A 126 36.00 57.94 -23.38
N LEU A 127 34.81 57.79 -22.81
CA LEU A 127 33.73 58.77 -22.96
C LEU A 127 34.09 60.13 -22.35
N ASP A 128 34.66 60.14 -21.11
CA ASP A 128 35.11 61.41 -20.46
C ASP A 128 36.11 62.19 -21.33
N ILE A 129 37.08 61.51 -21.95
CA ILE A 129 38.04 62.16 -22.89
C ILE A 129 37.32 62.68 -24.09
N ALA A 130 36.41 61.92 -24.74
CA ALA A 130 35.69 62.37 -25.93
C ALA A 130 34.75 63.56 -25.62
N GLU A 131 34.10 63.55 -24.51
CA GLU A 131 33.22 64.64 -24.00
C GLU A 131 34.02 65.93 -23.80
N LYS A 132 35.14 65.84 -23.09
CA LYS A 132 36.03 66.98 -22.91
C LYS A 132 36.55 67.53 -24.22
N SER A 133 36.88 66.69 -25.18
CA SER A 133 37.32 67.06 -26.52
C SER A 133 36.21 67.76 -27.28
N TYR A 134 35.01 67.14 -27.32
CA TYR A 134 33.86 67.77 -27.99
C TYR A 134 33.54 69.15 -27.43
N ASN A 135 33.43 69.26 -26.12
CA ASN A 135 33.14 70.55 -25.44
C ASN A 135 34.17 71.61 -25.70
N ARG A 136 35.45 71.24 -25.89
CA ARG A 136 36.51 72.16 -26.27
C ARG A 136 36.35 72.60 -27.72
N VAL A 137 36.14 71.69 -28.65
CA VAL A 137 35.97 71.98 -30.07
C VAL A 137 34.72 72.81 -30.34
N ASN A 138 33.61 72.47 -29.64
CA ASN A 138 32.36 73.23 -29.78
C ASN A 138 32.49 74.69 -29.29
N ARG A 139 33.16 74.95 -28.21
CA ARG A 139 33.45 76.32 -27.72
C ARG A 139 34.32 77.12 -28.74
N LEU A 140 35.31 76.47 -29.32
CA LEU A 140 36.18 77.11 -30.39
C LEU A 140 35.41 77.36 -31.67
N TYR A 141 34.44 76.51 -32.01
CA TYR A 141 33.53 76.71 -33.13
C TYR A 141 32.61 77.90 -32.91
N GLU A 142 31.99 77.98 -31.69
CA GLU A 142 31.18 79.13 -31.29
C GLU A 142 31.95 80.43 -31.27
N ALA A 143 33.25 80.38 -30.98
CA ALA A 143 34.16 81.52 -31.04
C ALA A 143 34.68 81.84 -32.49
N GLY A 144 34.22 81.10 -33.55
CA GLY A 144 34.63 81.31 -34.95
C GLY A 144 36.03 80.83 -35.29
N VAL A 145 36.68 80.03 -34.37
CA VAL A 145 38.08 79.59 -34.58
C VAL A 145 38.16 78.20 -35.27
N MET A 146 37.10 77.40 -35.15
CA MET A 146 37.05 76.03 -35.71
C MET A 146 35.97 75.90 -36.76
N THR A 147 36.16 74.95 -37.73
CA THR A 147 35.20 74.65 -38.80
C THR A 147 34.05 73.80 -38.31
N ALA A 148 32.87 73.89 -38.95
CA ALA A 148 31.72 73.03 -38.65
C ALA A 148 32.07 71.52 -38.80
N GLN A 149 32.89 71.17 -39.81
CA GLN A 149 33.35 69.82 -40.03
C GLN A 149 34.08 69.26 -38.78
N LYS A 150 34.97 70.06 -38.18
CA LYS A 150 35.72 69.62 -36.99
C LYS A 150 34.80 69.46 -35.76
N ARG A 151 33.79 70.31 -35.63
CA ARG A 151 32.77 70.11 -34.58
C ARG A 151 31.98 68.81 -34.78
N ASP A 152 31.52 68.56 -36.04
CA ASP A 152 30.74 67.39 -36.39
C ASP A 152 31.57 66.10 -36.20
N GLU A 153 32.87 66.09 -36.59
CA GLU A 153 33.79 64.98 -36.28
C GLU A 153 33.92 64.72 -34.76
N ALA A 154 34.08 65.74 -33.95
CA ALA A 154 34.22 65.64 -32.54
C ALA A 154 32.90 65.13 -31.83
N GLN A 155 31.75 65.61 -32.36
CA GLN A 155 30.43 65.17 -31.94
C GLN A 155 30.21 63.66 -32.26
N ALA A 156 30.51 63.24 -33.49
CA ALA A 156 30.41 61.85 -33.90
C ALA A 156 31.27 60.93 -33.01
N GLN A 157 32.50 61.36 -32.67
CA GLN A 157 33.37 60.63 -31.78
C GLN A 157 32.81 60.54 -30.34
N TYR A 158 32.23 61.62 -29.79
CA TYR A 158 31.57 61.66 -28.54
C TYR A 158 30.36 60.66 -28.49
N ASP A 159 29.51 60.73 -29.53
CA ASP A 159 28.33 59.84 -29.63
C ASP A 159 28.72 58.36 -29.74
N ALA A 160 29.81 58.05 -30.49
CA ALA A 160 30.37 56.71 -30.58
C ALA A 160 30.87 56.18 -29.22
N MET A 161 31.63 57.01 -28.47
CA MET A 161 32.13 56.65 -27.14
C MET A 161 30.99 56.49 -26.12
N LYS A 162 29.95 57.35 -26.26
CA LYS A 162 28.73 57.22 -25.41
C LYS A 162 27.97 55.91 -25.66
N ALA A 163 27.87 55.47 -26.91
CA ALA A 163 27.29 54.20 -27.27
C ALA A 163 28.13 53.03 -26.74
N THR A 164 29.45 53.13 -26.81
CA THR A 164 30.40 52.12 -26.26
C THR A 164 30.29 51.98 -24.74
N GLU A 165 30.22 53.11 -24.01
CA GLU A 165 30.02 53.11 -22.54
C GLU A 165 28.72 52.44 -22.18
N ARG A 166 27.59 52.78 -22.84
CA ARG A 166 26.28 52.16 -22.57
C ARG A 166 26.31 50.65 -22.78
N ALA A 167 26.96 50.20 -23.88
CA ALA A 167 27.09 48.75 -24.15
C ALA A 167 27.91 48.03 -23.05
N ALA A 168 29.03 48.61 -22.63
CA ALA A 168 29.86 48.06 -21.56
C ALA A 168 29.13 48.07 -20.21
N HIS A 169 28.37 49.14 -19.90
CA HIS A 169 27.54 49.22 -18.70
C HIS A 169 26.44 48.14 -18.72
N ALA A 170 25.77 47.92 -19.84
CA ALA A 170 24.76 46.90 -19.99
C ALA A 170 25.34 45.49 -19.75
N GLN A 171 26.56 45.22 -20.25
CA GLN A 171 27.26 43.94 -19.98
C GLN A 171 27.61 43.76 -18.50
N TYR A 172 28.10 44.82 -17.85
CA TYR A 172 28.36 44.77 -16.39
C TYR A 172 27.07 44.52 -15.60
N THR A 173 25.98 45.23 -15.91
CA THR A 173 24.69 45.04 -15.25
C THR A 173 24.14 43.62 -15.45
N MET A 174 24.27 43.05 -16.67
CA MET A 174 23.90 41.66 -16.95
C MET A 174 24.72 40.66 -16.13
N ALA A 175 26.05 40.88 -16.04
CA ALA A 175 26.90 40.06 -15.19
C ALA A 175 26.57 40.21 -13.70
N GLN A 176 26.23 41.42 -13.24
CA GLN A 176 25.83 41.67 -11.85
C GLN A 176 24.50 40.99 -11.48
N ASN A 177 23.52 41.00 -12.36
CA ASN A 177 22.23 40.36 -12.15
C ASN A 177 22.34 38.81 -12.13
N GLY A 178 23.34 38.25 -12.81
CA GLY A 178 23.59 36.82 -12.88
C GLY A 178 22.48 36.06 -13.64
N ALA A 179 22.15 34.87 -13.14
CA ALA A 179 21.11 34.04 -13.74
C ALA A 179 19.72 34.70 -13.63
N GLN A 180 18.91 34.56 -14.67
CA GLN A 180 17.55 35.10 -14.72
C GLN A 180 16.68 34.46 -13.65
N ARG A 181 15.59 35.14 -13.26
CA ARG A 181 14.65 34.67 -12.24
C ARG A 181 14.04 33.31 -12.65
N GLU A 182 13.77 33.16 -13.94
CA GLU A 182 13.22 31.95 -14.54
C GLU A 182 14.19 30.78 -14.44
N ASP A 183 15.49 31.01 -14.71
CA ASP A 183 16.54 29.97 -14.59
C ASP A 183 16.68 29.48 -13.14
N LYS A 184 16.63 30.42 -12.18
CA LYS A 184 16.64 30.08 -10.74
C LYS A 184 15.41 29.28 -10.34
N ALA A 185 14.23 29.65 -10.85
CA ALA A 185 13.00 28.93 -10.60
C ALA A 185 13.02 27.52 -11.21
N MET A 186 13.53 27.37 -12.44
CA MET A 186 13.70 26.06 -13.07
C MET A 186 14.67 25.16 -12.30
N ALA A 187 15.81 25.71 -11.86
CA ALA A 187 16.78 24.95 -11.08
C ALA A 187 16.20 24.50 -9.72
N ALA A 188 15.45 25.37 -9.04
CA ALA A 188 14.74 25.03 -7.82
C ALA A 188 13.68 23.93 -8.03
N ALA A 189 12.88 24.04 -9.10
CA ALA A 189 11.89 23.03 -9.48
C ALA A 189 12.53 21.67 -9.79
N GLN A 190 13.73 21.67 -10.38
CA GLN A 190 14.51 20.46 -10.65
C GLN A 190 14.92 19.75 -9.33
N VAL A 191 15.31 20.50 -8.30
CA VAL A 191 15.61 19.96 -6.97
C VAL A 191 14.36 19.31 -6.37
N GLU A 192 13.21 19.98 -6.40
CA GLU A 192 11.97 19.43 -5.86
C GLU A 192 11.53 18.16 -6.62
N ARG A 193 11.72 18.10 -7.93
CA ARG A 193 11.48 16.88 -8.71
C ARG A 193 12.39 15.74 -8.27
N ALA A 194 13.68 16.01 -8.06
CA ALA A 194 14.64 15.00 -7.63
C ALA A 194 14.35 14.51 -6.20
N LYS A 195 13.97 15.40 -5.27
CA LYS A 195 13.48 15.03 -3.93
C LYS A 195 12.25 14.14 -3.99
N GLY A 196 11.31 14.44 -4.89
CA GLY A 196 10.14 13.58 -5.11
C GLY A 196 10.53 12.17 -5.53
N ALA A 197 11.52 12.03 -6.41
CA ALA A 197 12.03 10.71 -6.82
C ALA A 197 12.70 9.94 -5.65
N VAL A 198 13.45 10.64 -4.79
CA VAL A 198 14.03 10.03 -3.58
C VAL A 198 12.94 9.59 -2.61
N ALA A 199 11.90 10.41 -2.42
CA ALA A 199 10.77 10.08 -1.54
C ALA A 199 9.99 8.86 -2.04
N GLU A 200 9.77 8.76 -3.35
CA GLU A 200 9.13 7.60 -3.99
C GLU A 200 9.89 6.32 -3.69
N VAL A 201 11.20 6.28 -3.99
CA VAL A 201 12.01 5.08 -3.76
C VAL A 201 12.15 4.76 -2.26
N SER A 202 12.22 5.78 -1.40
CA SER A 202 12.23 5.61 0.05
C SER A 202 10.95 4.95 0.57
N SER A 203 9.81 5.26 -0.03
CA SER A 203 8.53 4.58 0.25
C SER A 203 8.60 3.09 -0.10
N TYR A 204 9.21 2.72 -1.23
CA TYR A 204 9.41 1.30 -1.56
C TYR A 204 10.33 0.58 -0.58
N ILE A 205 11.33 1.26 -0.04
CA ILE A 205 12.19 0.67 1.00
C ILE A 205 11.40 0.45 2.30
N ALA A 206 10.54 1.38 2.69
CA ALA A 206 9.68 1.18 3.85
C ALA A 206 8.79 -0.07 3.70
N GLU A 207 8.32 -0.36 2.49
CA GLU A 207 7.51 -1.53 2.16
C GLU A 207 8.31 -2.87 2.17
N THR A 208 9.63 -2.84 2.29
CA THR A 208 10.43 -4.05 2.52
C THR A 208 10.30 -4.57 3.96
N PHE A 209 9.83 -3.74 4.88
CA PHE A 209 9.43 -4.13 6.22
C PHE A 209 7.94 -4.45 6.22
N LEU A 210 7.61 -5.73 6.27
CA LEU A 210 6.22 -6.16 6.31
C LEU A 210 5.68 -5.99 7.72
N ILE A 211 4.67 -5.15 7.88
CA ILE A 211 4.05 -4.81 9.16
C ILE A 211 2.62 -5.35 9.26
N ALA A 212 2.20 -5.69 10.48
CA ALA A 212 0.84 -6.08 10.77
C ALA A 212 -0.12 -4.89 10.62
N SER A 213 -1.16 -5.04 9.83
CA SER A 213 -2.18 -3.99 9.63
C SER A 213 -3.19 -3.92 10.78
N ALA A 214 -3.37 -5.01 11.53
CA ALA A 214 -4.29 -5.11 12.66
C ALA A 214 -3.78 -6.14 13.68
N ASN A 215 -4.41 -6.16 14.87
CA ASN A 215 -4.12 -7.16 15.87
C ASN A 215 -4.67 -8.52 15.42
N GLY A 216 -3.94 -9.60 15.67
CA GLY A 216 -4.38 -10.94 15.29
C GLY A 216 -3.41 -12.04 15.71
N GLU A 217 -3.62 -13.23 15.18
CA GLU A 217 -2.74 -14.38 15.32
C GLU A 217 -2.32 -14.86 13.93
N VAL A 218 -1.03 -15.10 13.71
CA VAL A 218 -0.50 -15.60 12.42
C VAL A 218 -1.02 -17.02 12.21
N THR A 219 -1.81 -17.24 11.16
CA THR A 219 -2.41 -18.55 10.87
C THR A 219 -1.58 -19.37 9.91
N GLU A 220 -0.91 -18.72 8.95
CA GLU A 220 -0.15 -19.40 7.90
C GLU A 220 0.95 -18.50 7.35
N ILE A 221 2.12 -19.07 7.09
CA ILE A 221 3.25 -18.41 6.43
C ILE A 221 3.58 -19.18 5.15
N PHE A 222 3.43 -18.52 3.98
CA PHE A 222 3.57 -19.19 2.68
C PHE A 222 5.01 -19.37 2.23
N PRO A 223 5.87 -18.31 2.14
CA PRO A 223 7.24 -18.46 1.67
C PRO A 223 8.19 -18.87 2.79
N LYS A 224 9.35 -19.37 2.38
CA LYS A 224 10.46 -19.69 3.29
C LYS A 224 11.53 -18.59 3.26
N VAL A 225 12.33 -18.52 4.33
CA VAL A 225 13.52 -17.66 4.37
C VAL A 225 14.44 -18.00 3.19
N GLY A 226 14.90 -16.98 2.48
CA GLY A 226 15.70 -17.12 1.26
C GLY A 226 14.90 -17.22 -0.03
N GLU A 227 13.58 -17.38 0.02
CA GLU A 227 12.70 -17.43 -1.15
C GLU A 227 12.49 -16.05 -1.77
N LEU A 228 12.44 -15.99 -3.11
CA LEU A 228 12.15 -14.78 -3.86
C LEU A 228 10.64 -14.63 -4.01
N VAL A 229 10.11 -13.48 -3.61
CA VAL A 229 8.69 -13.14 -3.72
C VAL A 229 8.49 -11.97 -4.65
N GLY A 230 7.42 -12.02 -5.44
CA GLY A 230 7.04 -10.96 -6.38
C GLY A 230 6.08 -9.94 -5.74
N THR A 231 5.79 -8.88 -6.48
CA THR A 231 4.76 -7.91 -6.11
C THR A 231 3.38 -8.57 -6.03
N GLY A 232 2.67 -8.35 -4.93
CA GLY A 232 1.35 -8.95 -4.65
C GLY A 232 1.42 -10.39 -4.14
N ALA A 233 2.60 -10.99 -4.02
CA ALA A 233 2.74 -12.34 -3.47
C ALA A 233 2.26 -12.39 -2.03
N PRO A 234 1.42 -13.37 -1.66
CA PRO A 234 1.01 -13.57 -0.28
C PRO A 234 2.22 -14.03 0.56
N ILE A 235 2.41 -13.41 1.70
CA ILE A 235 3.48 -13.74 2.64
C ILE A 235 2.94 -14.51 3.83
N MET A 236 1.87 -14.01 4.44
CA MET A 236 1.21 -14.68 5.54
C MET A 236 -0.24 -14.25 5.69
N ASN A 237 -1.04 -15.09 6.34
CA ASN A 237 -2.38 -14.79 6.80
C ASN A 237 -2.37 -14.49 8.30
N VAL A 238 -3.17 -13.51 8.71
CA VAL A 238 -3.36 -13.15 10.12
C VAL A 238 -4.85 -13.09 10.41
N ALA A 239 -5.30 -13.88 11.39
CA ALA A 239 -6.68 -13.94 11.82
C ALA A 239 -6.94 -13.02 13.01
N GLN A 240 -8.02 -12.24 12.95
CA GLN A 240 -8.46 -11.38 14.05
C GLN A 240 -9.33 -12.20 15.03
N LEU A 241 -8.73 -12.70 16.09
CA LEU A 241 -9.44 -13.54 17.09
C LEU A 241 -10.54 -12.79 17.87
N THR A 242 -10.56 -11.47 17.80
CA THR A 242 -11.61 -10.64 18.42
C THR A 242 -12.88 -10.57 17.59
N ASP A 243 -12.82 -10.92 16.30
CA ASP A 243 -13.95 -10.89 15.37
C ASP A 243 -14.19 -12.28 14.77
N MET A 244 -14.58 -13.21 15.65
CA MET A 244 -14.89 -14.59 15.30
C MET A 244 -16.38 -14.83 15.20
N TRP A 245 -16.76 -15.73 14.30
CA TRP A 245 -18.12 -16.25 14.18
C TRP A 245 -18.07 -17.75 13.88
N VAL A 246 -19.21 -18.39 14.05
CA VAL A 246 -19.40 -19.79 13.67
C VAL A 246 -20.39 -19.85 12.52
N THR A 247 -20.02 -20.51 11.45
CA THR A 247 -20.88 -20.75 10.28
C THR A 247 -21.52 -22.12 10.44
N PHE A 248 -22.86 -22.17 10.47
CA PHE A 248 -23.66 -23.38 10.50
C PHE A 248 -24.41 -23.53 9.19
N ASN A 249 -24.49 -24.75 8.68
CA ASN A 249 -25.39 -25.11 7.57
C ASN A 249 -26.62 -25.80 8.16
N VAL A 250 -27.70 -25.05 8.28
CA VAL A 250 -28.94 -25.48 8.94
C VAL A 250 -30.00 -25.82 7.91
N ARG A 251 -30.64 -27.00 8.06
CA ARG A 251 -31.77 -27.40 7.22
C ARG A 251 -33.05 -26.67 7.66
N GLU A 252 -33.98 -26.48 6.74
CA GLU A 252 -35.24 -25.76 6.95
C GLU A 252 -36.15 -26.40 8.00
N ASP A 253 -36.02 -27.72 8.24
CA ASP A 253 -36.81 -28.49 9.19
C ASP A 253 -36.27 -28.44 10.63
N PHE A 254 -35.24 -27.66 10.89
CA PHE A 254 -34.67 -27.51 12.21
C PHE A 254 -35.51 -26.59 13.08
N GLU A 255 -36.21 -27.18 14.09
CA GLU A 255 -36.99 -26.43 15.09
C GLU A 255 -36.04 -25.63 16.02
N LYS A 256 -36.40 -24.38 16.24
CA LYS A 256 -35.56 -23.37 16.92
C LYS A 256 -35.77 -23.42 18.44
N ASP A 257 -34.75 -23.86 19.17
CA ASP A 257 -34.65 -23.59 20.62
C ASP A 257 -33.21 -23.22 21.03
N VAL A 258 -32.44 -22.52 20.19
CA VAL A 258 -31.07 -22.16 20.49
C VAL A 258 -30.89 -20.64 20.52
N GLU A 259 -30.51 -20.11 21.68
CA GLU A 259 -30.17 -18.68 21.84
C GLU A 259 -28.82 -18.34 21.20
N PHE A 260 -28.80 -18.21 19.91
CA PHE A 260 -27.65 -17.59 19.17
C PHE A 260 -28.04 -16.22 18.67
N LYS A 261 -27.14 -15.26 18.77
CA LYS A 261 -27.27 -14.01 18.07
C LYS A 261 -26.90 -14.24 16.60
N VAL A 262 -27.88 -14.62 15.78
CA VAL A 262 -27.71 -14.72 14.32
C VAL A 262 -27.38 -13.32 13.79
N THR A 263 -26.24 -13.18 13.17
CA THR A 263 -25.79 -11.91 12.56
C THR A 263 -26.01 -11.88 11.06
N TYR A 264 -26.14 -13.05 10.43
CA TYR A 264 -26.31 -13.17 8.99
C TYR A 264 -26.96 -14.51 8.63
N MET A 265 -27.88 -14.49 7.67
CA MET A 265 -28.51 -15.69 7.10
C MET A 265 -28.60 -15.51 5.59
N LYS A 266 -28.11 -16.49 4.82
CA LYS A 266 -28.18 -16.53 3.37
C LYS A 266 -28.67 -17.89 2.89
N ASP A 267 -29.60 -17.87 1.92
CA ASP A 267 -29.99 -19.06 1.18
C ASP A 267 -28.78 -19.55 0.34
N LEU A 268 -28.31 -20.73 0.65
CA LEU A 268 -27.34 -21.43 -0.20
C LEU A 268 -28.11 -22.00 -1.38
N GLY A 269 -28.20 -21.25 -2.47
CA GLY A 269 -28.92 -21.64 -3.67
C GLY A 269 -28.70 -23.10 -4.09
N THR A 270 -29.50 -23.63 -4.99
CA THR A 270 -29.67 -25.02 -5.42
C THR A 270 -28.41 -25.89 -5.58
N TYR A 271 -27.21 -25.30 -5.71
CA TYR A 271 -25.97 -26.06 -5.90
C TYR A 271 -25.44 -26.73 -4.60
N ALA A 272 -25.66 -26.11 -3.43
CA ALA A 272 -25.25 -26.70 -2.15
C ALA A 272 -26.27 -27.72 -1.67
N ALA A 273 -27.54 -27.54 -1.99
CA ALA A 273 -28.63 -28.48 -1.67
C ALA A 273 -28.46 -29.83 -2.38
N TRP A 274 -27.86 -29.85 -3.57
CA TRP A 274 -27.72 -31.07 -4.36
C TRP A 274 -26.74 -32.10 -3.78
N LYS A 275 -25.83 -31.69 -2.91
CA LYS A 275 -24.81 -32.58 -2.32
C LYS A 275 -25.17 -33.13 -0.94
N ALA A 276 -26.20 -32.60 -0.27
CA ALA A 276 -26.40 -32.87 1.15
C ALA A 276 -27.59 -33.78 1.51
N THR A 277 -28.57 -34.05 0.63
CA THR A 277 -29.83 -34.63 1.11
C THR A 277 -30.56 -35.51 0.10
N LYS A 278 -30.00 -36.65 -0.30
CA LYS A 278 -30.86 -37.72 -0.83
C LYS A 278 -31.08 -38.77 0.21
N THR A 279 -32.01 -38.53 1.12
CA THR A 279 -32.77 -39.58 1.78
C THR A 279 -34.05 -39.76 1.03
N THR A 280 -34.31 -40.99 0.59
CA THR A 280 -35.49 -41.41 -0.20
C THR A 280 -36.78 -41.03 0.54
N GLY A 281 -37.57 -40.05 0.00
CA GLY A 281 -38.92 -39.79 0.50
C GLY A 281 -39.17 -38.43 1.18
N GLN A 282 -38.22 -37.50 1.22
CA GLN A 282 -38.44 -36.14 1.74
C GLN A 282 -38.34 -35.10 0.63
N PHE A 283 -39.19 -34.07 0.69
CA PHE A 283 -39.10 -32.89 -0.17
C PHE A 283 -37.72 -32.24 -0.05
N ASP A 284 -37.23 -31.60 -1.12
CA ASP A 284 -35.97 -30.84 -1.11
C ASP A 284 -36.08 -29.68 -0.10
N LEU A 285 -35.56 -29.90 1.11
CA LEU A 285 -35.48 -28.86 2.15
C LEU A 285 -34.32 -27.95 1.83
N LYS A 286 -34.56 -26.65 1.87
CA LYS A 286 -33.51 -25.62 1.66
C LYS A 286 -32.53 -25.63 2.82
N THR A 287 -31.25 -25.44 2.48
CA THR A 287 -30.18 -25.26 3.46
C THR A 287 -29.79 -23.80 3.53
N PHE A 288 -29.73 -23.26 4.73
CA PHE A 288 -29.34 -21.88 5.00
C PHE A 288 -27.97 -21.86 5.65
N GLU A 289 -27.10 -20.94 5.18
CA GLU A 289 -25.88 -20.56 5.89
C GLU A 289 -26.25 -19.57 6.99
N VAL A 290 -25.96 -19.94 8.22
CA VAL A 290 -26.24 -19.11 9.41
C VAL A 290 -24.91 -18.78 10.08
N LYS A 291 -24.57 -17.47 10.15
CA LYS A 291 -23.43 -16.99 10.91
C LYS A 291 -23.87 -16.52 12.28
N ALA A 292 -23.29 -17.10 13.30
CA ALA A 292 -23.61 -16.80 14.70
C ALA A 292 -22.35 -16.34 15.44
N ARG A 293 -22.46 -15.25 16.20
CA ARG A 293 -21.36 -14.76 17.03
C ARG A 293 -21.55 -15.26 18.47
N PRO A 294 -20.47 -15.74 19.12
CA PRO A 294 -20.54 -16.08 20.52
C PRO A 294 -20.85 -14.83 21.36
N ILE A 295 -21.76 -14.96 22.34
CA ILE A 295 -22.15 -13.86 23.24
C ILE A 295 -21.00 -13.50 24.18
N GLN A 296 -20.17 -14.48 24.54
CA GLN A 296 -18.97 -14.29 25.35
C GLN A 296 -17.73 -14.67 24.57
N ILE A 297 -16.62 -13.97 24.83
CA ILE A 297 -15.34 -14.27 24.20
C ILE A 297 -14.87 -15.65 24.66
N VAL A 298 -14.67 -16.57 23.73
CA VAL A 298 -14.15 -17.92 24.00
C VAL A 298 -12.64 -17.88 23.71
N GLU A 299 -11.82 -17.86 24.76
CA GLU A 299 -10.37 -17.65 24.65
C GLU A 299 -9.62 -18.68 23.79
N ASN A 300 -10.14 -19.91 23.72
CA ASN A 300 -9.50 -21.01 23.00
C ASN A 300 -10.13 -21.31 21.64
N LEU A 301 -11.10 -20.50 21.19
CA LEU A 301 -11.70 -20.68 19.87
C LEU A 301 -10.70 -20.27 18.79
N ARG A 302 -10.51 -21.13 17.80
CA ARG A 302 -9.63 -20.90 16.65
C ARG A 302 -10.38 -21.12 15.35
N PRO A 303 -10.01 -20.41 14.26
CA PRO A 303 -10.52 -20.71 12.93
C PRO A 303 -10.32 -22.18 12.58
N GLY A 304 -11.33 -22.79 11.96
CA GLY A 304 -11.31 -24.21 11.61
C GLY A 304 -11.83 -25.16 12.69
N MET A 305 -12.03 -24.70 13.94
CA MET A 305 -12.62 -25.55 14.98
C MET A 305 -14.10 -25.84 14.70
N SER A 306 -14.54 -27.07 15.01
CA SER A 306 -15.94 -27.46 14.92
C SER A 306 -16.72 -26.99 16.15
N ALA A 307 -17.86 -26.38 15.91
CA ALA A 307 -18.85 -26.09 16.93
C ALA A 307 -20.05 -27.02 16.74
N ILE A 308 -20.57 -27.56 17.84
CA ILE A 308 -21.67 -28.51 17.81
C ILE A 308 -22.85 -27.91 18.57
N ILE A 309 -24.04 -27.98 17.96
CA ILE A 309 -25.32 -27.70 18.61
C ILE A 309 -25.99 -29.04 18.83
N GLU A 310 -26.28 -29.38 20.07
CA GLU A 310 -27.06 -30.55 20.45
C GLU A 310 -28.51 -30.09 20.73
N LYS A 311 -29.48 -30.83 20.14
CA LYS A 311 -30.91 -30.63 20.38
C LYS A 311 -31.38 -31.49 21.52
#